data_11c3e44a0cb5459fe40a6edfcf8235c2
#
_entry.id   11c3e44a0cb5459fe40a6edfcf8235c2
#
_cell.length_a   1.000
_cell.length_b   1.000
_cell.length_c   1.000
_cell.angle_alpha   90.00
_cell.angle_beta   90.00
_cell.angle_gamma   90.00
#
_symmetry.space_group_name_H-M   'P 1'
#
loop_
_entity.id
_entity.type
_entity.pdbx_description
1 polymer ?
#
loop_
_entity_poly.entity_id
_entity_poly.type
_entity_poly.pdbx_seq_one_letter_code
_entity_poly.pdbx_strand_id
1 'polypeptide(L)'
;MSRCRSWSPVQRYGLAAYRRYSGSGGYPNIPLSSPLPGVPSPTFASVDGLEKSETRITTLENGLRVASQNKFGQFCTVGILVNSGSRHETKYPSGIAHFLEKLAFSVSIAFSNSPILLHVFLCRDTTMYAISAEVKGLDTVVSLLSDAVLQPRLLDEEIEMTQMAVRFELEDLNMRPDPEPLLTEMIHAAAYRGNTVGLPRFCPGDNVDKIDQAVLHGYLRSYYCPQRMVLAGVGIEHEQLVKCARRYLLNTRPVWGEATPTDVDLSVAQYTGGIVKMEKDMSDVSLGPTPIPELAHIMIGLESCSFLEDDFIPFAVLNMMMGGGGSFSAGGPGKGMFTRLYLNVLNRHHWMYNATAYHHSYEDSGLLCIHASADPRQLREMVEIITREFIQMAGTPGEMELERAKTQLKSMLMMNLESRPVVFEDVGRQVLSTGKRKLPHELCALISESGSPEHIASPLRCCAASRRWRHWETSRSCPPSNTSRLPCPARMGACRAPTACSGRPRGPPLPRTPTTIYVHKP
;
A
#
# COMPACT_ATOMS: atom_id res chain seq x y z
N MET A 1 -32.00 -13.78 38.71
CA MET A 1 -30.99 -13.30 39.70
C MET A 1 -29.75 -12.85 38.96
N SER A 2 -29.63 -11.56 38.81
CA SER A 2 -28.57 -10.88 38.00
C SER A 2 -27.28 -10.74 38.81
N ARG A 3 -26.20 -11.32 38.32
CA ARG A 3 -24.84 -11.08 38.88
C ARG A 3 -24.35 -9.70 38.39
N CYS A 4 -24.30 -8.72 39.30
CA CYS A 4 -23.59 -7.49 39.10
C CYS A 4 -22.08 -7.77 38.88
N ARG A 5 -21.57 -7.40 37.70
CA ARG A 5 -20.12 -7.36 37.47
C ARG A 5 -19.53 -6.21 38.30
N SER A 6 -18.48 -6.52 39.04
CA SER A 6 -17.72 -5.53 39.81
C SER A 6 -16.96 -4.60 38.86
N TRP A 7 -17.26 -3.31 38.90
CA TRP A 7 -16.58 -2.27 38.14
C TRP A 7 -15.19 -2.00 38.73
N SER A 8 -14.23 -1.70 37.85
CA SER A 8 -12.85 -1.36 38.27
C SER A 8 -12.84 -0.08 39.13
N PRO A 9 -11.82 0.12 40.01
CA PRO A 9 -11.74 1.30 40.87
C PRO A 9 -11.81 2.64 40.10
N VAL A 10 -11.24 2.71 38.90
CA VAL A 10 -11.25 3.91 38.05
C VAL A 10 -12.68 4.30 37.64
N GLN A 11 -13.54 3.30 37.35
CA GLN A 11 -14.94 3.57 37.01
C GLN A 11 -15.76 4.04 38.22
N ARG A 12 -15.40 3.61 39.43
CA ARG A 12 -16.06 4.08 40.68
C ARG A 12 -15.72 5.53 40.98
N TYR A 13 -14.48 5.98 40.70
CA TYR A 13 -14.10 7.37 40.90
C TYR A 13 -14.79 8.32 39.92
N GLY A 14 -14.93 7.94 38.66
CA GLY A 14 -15.67 8.71 37.66
C GLY A 14 -17.15 8.87 38.00
N LEU A 15 -17.81 7.80 38.44
CA LEU A 15 -19.23 7.83 38.85
C LEU A 15 -19.44 8.58 40.17
N ALA A 16 -18.50 8.50 41.13
CA ALA A 16 -18.59 9.26 42.38
C ALA A 16 -18.39 10.77 42.16
N ALA A 17 -17.50 11.15 41.26
CA ALA A 17 -17.33 12.54 40.84
C ALA A 17 -18.61 13.06 40.15
N TYR A 18 -19.17 12.28 39.19
CA TYR A 18 -20.41 12.63 38.48
C TYR A 18 -21.60 12.78 39.44
N ARG A 19 -21.77 11.90 40.44
CA ARG A 19 -22.84 11.99 41.46
C ARG A 19 -22.69 13.20 42.41
N ARG A 20 -21.47 13.70 42.68
CA ARG A 20 -21.27 14.91 43.49
C ARG A 20 -21.69 16.19 42.75
N TYR A 21 -21.66 16.20 41.43
CA TYR A 21 -22.03 17.36 40.61
C TYR A 21 -23.47 17.31 40.07
N SER A 22 -24.20 16.20 40.22
CA SER A 22 -25.59 16.05 39.78
C SER A 22 -26.63 16.47 40.84
N GLY A 23 -26.24 17.34 41.78
CA GLY A 23 -27.18 17.99 42.70
C GLY A 23 -27.94 19.12 42.01
N SER A 24 -29.22 18.90 41.81
CA SER A 24 -30.26 19.88 41.48
C SER A 24 -29.88 21.07 40.57
N GLY A 25 -30.08 20.90 39.28
CA GLY A 25 -30.53 22.00 38.42
C GLY A 25 -29.48 22.96 37.90
N GLY A 26 -28.34 22.51 37.36
CA GLY A 26 -27.45 23.38 36.61
C GLY A 26 -26.16 22.67 36.25
N TYR A 27 -25.70 22.83 35.02
CA TYR A 27 -24.33 22.49 34.66
C TYR A 27 -23.36 23.21 35.60
N PRO A 28 -22.27 22.58 36.08
CA PRO A 28 -21.30 23.25 36.94
C PRO A 28 -20.80 24.52 36.24
N ASN A 29 -20.94 25.65 36.95
CA ASN A 29 -20.54 26.98 36.46
C ASN A 29 -19.01 27.14 36.51
N ILE A 30 -18.29 26.11 36.03
CA ILE A 30 -16.84 26.10 35.96
C ILE A 30 -16.45 26.52 34.54
N PRO A 31 -15.70 27.58 34.34
CA PRO A 31 -15.20 27.97 33.04
C PRO A 31 -14.44 26.82 32.39
N LEU A 32 -14.64 26.59 31.11
CA LEU A 32 -13.92 25.55 30.33
C LEU A 32 -12.40 25.72 30.35
N SER A 33 -11.92 26.91 30.69
CA SER A 33 -10.51 27.23 30.90
C SER A 33 -9.96 26.78 32.28
N SER A 34 -10.81 26.36 33.21
CA SER A 34 -10.38 25.91 34.54
C SER A 34 -10.23 24.40 34.58
N PRO A 35 -9.15 23.87 35.20
CA PRO A 35 -9.00 22.44 35.38
C PRO A 35 -10.16 21.84 36.20
N LEU A 36 -10.59 20.63 35.83
CA LEU A 36 -11.62 19.91 36.58
C LEU A 36 -11.10 19.56 37.97
N PRO A 37 -11.85 19.88 39.04
CA PRO A 37 -11.46 19.55 40.41
C PRO A 37 -11.25 18.05 40.60
N GLY A 38 -10.10 17.67 41.16
CA GLY A 38 -9.77 16.25 41.41
C GLY A 38 -9.25 15.46 40.20
N VAL A 39 -9.06 16.10 39.05
CA VAL A 39 -8.37 15.54 37.90
C VAL A 39 -6.97 16.16 37.82
N PRO A 40 -5.89 15.38 37.82
CA PRO A 40 -4.55 15.93 37.65
C PRO A 40 -4.45 16.68 36.32
N SER A 41 -3.86 17.85 36.32
CA SER A 41 -3.62 18.63 35.10
C SER A 41 -2.76 17.81 34.15
N PRO A 42 -3.12 17.72 32.87
CA PRO A 42 -2.31 17.01 31.90
C PRO A 42 -0.95 17.68 31.78
N THR A 43 0.10 16.87 31.81
CA THR A 43 1.48 17.34 31.54
C THR A 43 1.63 17.43 30.03
N PHE A 44 1.71 18.65 29.51
CA PHE A 44 2.01 18.87 28.10
C PHE A 44 3.54 18.87 27.93
N ALA A 45 4.00 18.24 26.83
CA ALA A 45 5.37 18.45 26.39
C ALA A 45 5.53 19.94 26.06
N SER A 46 6.61 20.58 26.54
CA SER A 46 6.91 21.96 26.16
C SER A 46 7.15 22.03 24.64
N VAL A 47 6.67 23.08 24.00
CA VAL A 47 6.90 23.31 22.56
C VAL A 47 8.41 23.39 22.25
N ASP A 48 9.21 23.90 23.22
CA ASP A 48 10.66 23.97 23.12
C ASP A 48 11.38 22.63 23.22
N GLY A 49 10.70 21.57 23.68
CA GLY A 49 11.16 20.19 23.71
C GLY A 49 10.57 19.32 22.59
N LEU A 50 9.74 19.87 21.72
CA LEU A 50 9.41 19.26 20.45
C LEU A 50 10.66 19.31 19.58
N GLU A 51 11.54 18.36 19.83
CA GLU A 51 12.73 18.13 19.03
C GLU A 51 12.35 18.15 17.55
N LYS A 52 13.18 18.82 16.80
CA LYS A 52 13.19 18.71 15.35
C LYS A 52 13.00 17.23 15.02
N SER A 53 11.92 16.90 14.30
CA SER A 53 11.58 15.53 13.91
C SER A 53 12.59 14.95 12.91
N GLU A 54 13.88 15.14 13.22
CA GLU A 54 15.00 14.72 12.38
C GLU A 54 15.12 13.20 12.42
N THR A 55 15.22 12.61 11.24
CA THR A 55 15.54 11.20 11.11
C THR A 55 17.05 11.03 11.11
N ARG A 56 17.57 10.26 12.06
CA ARG A 56 18.99 9.92 12.12
C ARG A 56 19.21 8.57 11.45
N ILE A 57 20.26 8.47 10.64
CA ILE A 57 20.59 7.25 9.90
C ILE A 57 22.07 6.92 10.14
N THR A 58 22.34 5.68 10.53
CA THR A 58 23.69 5.13 10.68
C THR A 58 23.79 3.83 9.91
N THR A 59 24.85 3.67 9.11
CA THR A 59 25.16 2.41 8.43
C THR A 59 26.18 1.64 9.26
N LEU A 60 25.89 0.38 9.59
CA LEU A 60 26.81 -0.50 10.31
C LEU A 60 27.85 -1.12 9.38
N GLU A 61 28.87 -1.76 9.96
CA GLU A 61 30.00 -2.32 9.23
C GLU A 61 29.60 -3.42 8.23
N ASN A 62 28.49 -4.14 8.50
CA ASN A 62 27.92 -5.16 7.61
C ASN A 62 27.00 -4.60 6.51
N GLY A 63 26.82 -3.28 6.46
CA GLY A 63 25.95 -2.61 5.49
C GLY A 63 24.50 -2.46 5.93
N LEU A 64 24.10 -2.96 7.11
CA LEU A 64 22.78 -2.72 7.68
C LEU A 64 22.62 -1.23 8.02
N ARG A 65 21.52 -0.64 7.56
CA ARG A 65 21.17 0.74 7.87
C ARG A 65 20.24 0.77 9.09
N VAL A 66 20.54 1.65 10.04
CA VAL A 66 19.73 1.89 11.23
C VAL A 66 19.16 3.29 11.12
N ALA A 67 17.85 3.41 11.07
CA ALA A 67 17.15 4.69 10.97
C ALA A 67 16.25 4.91 12.18
N SER A 68 16.26 6.09 12.77
CA SER A 68 15.38 6.39 13.89
C SER A 68 14.83 7.81 13.83
N GLN A 69 13.62 7.94 14.35
CA GLN A 69 13.00 9.24 14.64
C GLN A 69 12.54 9.22 16.10
N ASN A 70 13.05 10.17 16.88
CA ASN A 70 12.55 10.36 18.23
C ASN A 70 11.14 10.97 18.19
N LYS A 71 10.22 10.42 18.99
CA LYS A 71 8.86 10.93 19.16
C LYS A 71 8.46 10.72 20.61
N PHE A 72 8.11 11.80 21.27
CA PHE A 72 7.73 11.78 22.68
C PHE A 72 6.66 10.72 22.99
N GLY A 73 6.85 9.93 24.04
CA GLY A 73 5.90 8.97 24.57
C GLY A 73 6.56 7.73 25.19
N GLN A 74 5.75 6.90 25.83
CA GLN A 74 6.20 5.67 26.51
C GLN A 74 6.31 4.47 25.58
N PHE A 75 5.69 4.53 24.41
CA PHE A 75 5.66 3.46 23.42
C PHE A 75 6.58 3.76 22.23
N CYS A 76 7.13 2.72 21.69
CA CYS A 76 7.93 2.75 20.46
C CYS A 76 7.41 1.74 19.44
N THR A 77 7.73 1.99 18.18
CA THR A 77 7.57 1.01 17.10
C THR A 77 8.92 0.79 16.47
N VAL A 78 9.38 -0.45 16.48
CA VAL A 78 10.68 -0.86 15.92
C VAL A 78 10.47 -2.03 14.98
N GLY A 79 11.23 -2.07 13.91
CA GLY A 79 11.11 -3.18 12.98
C GLY A 79 12.21 -3.22 11.93
N ILE A 80 12.23 -4.32 11.20
CA ILE A 80 13.17 -4.55 10.10
C ILE A 80 12.38 -4.57 8.80
N LEU A 81 12.82 -3.75 7.86
CA LEU A 81 12.34 -3.77 6.48
C LEU A 81 13.41 -4.43 5.61
N VAL A 82 12.98 -5.35 4.77
CA VAL A 82 13.84 -6.08 3.85
C VAL A 82 13.39 -5.78 2.43
N ASN A 83 14.30 -5.43 1.54
CA ASN A 83 14.03 -5.32 0.12
C ASN A 83 13.90 -6.74 -0.45
N SER A 84 12.78 -7.36 -0.11
CA SER A 84 12.37 -8.69 -0.55
C SER A 84 10.85 -8.73 -0.56
N GLY A 85 10.27 -9.33 -1.57
CA GLY A 85 8.82 -9.41 -1.71
C GLY A 85 8.49 -10.31 -2.89
N SER A 86 7.20 -10.44 -3.22
CA SER A 86 6.79 -11.37 -4.28
C SER A 86 7.44 -11.08 -5.64
N ARG A 87 7.82 -9.84 -5.93
CA ARG A 87 8.52 -9.51 -7.20
C ARG A 87 9.85 -10.21 -7.39
N HIS A 88 10.48 -10.66 -6.32
CA HIS A 88 11.77 -11.33 -6.34
C HIS A 88 11.69 -12.86 -6.46
N GLU A 89 10.48 -13.40 -6.61
CA GLU A 89 10.25 -14.85 -6.67
C GLU A 89 10.38 -15.43 -8.09
N THR A 90 11.02 -14.71 -9.03
CA THR A 90 11.15 -15.14 -10.45
C THR A 90 11.83 -16.48 -10.64
N LYS A 91 12.79 -16.82 -9.77
CA LYS A 91 13.54 -18.10 -9.80
C LYS A 91 12.97 -19.15 -8.84
N TYR A 92 11.93 -18.83 -8.12
CA TYR A 92 11.34 -19.66 -7.07
C TYR A 92 9.86 -19.90 -7.32
N PRO A 93 9.23 -20.91 -6.69
CA PRO A 93 7.78 -21.02 -6.69
C PRO A 93 7.15 -19.77 -6.07
N SER A 94 6.24 -19.10 -6.80
CA SER A 94 5.58 -17.91 -6.26
C SER A 94 4.78 -18.25 -5.00
N GLY A 95 4.86 -17.36 -4.00
CA GLY A 95 4.19 -17.49 -2.71
C GLY A 95 5.12 -17.64 -1.51
N ILE A 96 6.43 -17.66 -1.71
CA ILE A 96 7.42 -17.76 -0.61
C ILE A 96 7.28 -16.60 0.36
N ALA A 97 7.16 -15.39 -0.14
CA ALA A 97 7.01 -14.21 0.71
C ALA A 97 5.71 -14.29 1.54
N HIS A 98 4.63 -14.83 0.98
CA HIS A 98 3.38 -15.10 1.71
C HIS A 98 3.58 -16.15 2.81
N PHE A 99 4.32 -17.22 2.55
CA PHE A 99 4.68 -18.21 3.57
C PHE A 99 5.50 -17.58 4.69
N LEU A 100 6.51 -16.77 4.38
CA LEU A 100 7.33 -16.09 5.38
C LEU A 100 6.51 -15.11 6.23
N GLU A 101 5.51 -14.44 5.65
CA GLU A 101 4.55 -13.63 6.42
C GLU A 101 3.81 -14.48 7.47
N LYS A 102 3.26 -15.63 7.08
CA LYS A 102 2.53 -16.50 8.00
C LYS A 102 3.43 -17.17 9.03
N LEU A 103 4.59 -17.65 8.63
CA LEU A 103 5.57 -18.28 9.53
C LEU A 103 6.07 -17.33 10.61
N ALA A 104 6.18 -16.04 10.32
CA ALA A 104 6.58 -15.05 11.32
C ALA A 104 5.56 -14.90 12.47
N PHE A 105 4.28 -15.21 12.24
CA PHE A 105 3.27 -15.25 13.30
C PHE A 105 3.43 -16.45 14.25
N SER A 106 4.00 -17.56 13.80
CA SER A 106 4.27 -18.73 14.65
C SER A 106 5.26 -18.40 15.78
N VAL A 107 6.24 -17.53 15.51
CA VAL A 107 7.17 -17.01 16.50
C VAL A 107 6.45 -16.16 17.57
N SER A 108 5.41 -15.43 17.19
CA SER A 108 4.68 -14.53 18.10
C SER A 108 3.82 -15.28 19.13
N ILE A 109 3.32 -16.49 18.82
CA ILE A 109 2.52 -17.31 19.74
C ILE A 109 3.36 -17.81 20.93
N ALA A 110 4.65 -18.02 20.74
CA ALA A 110 5.56 -18.42 21.81
C ALA A 110 5.75 -17.34 22.91
N PHE A 111 5.34 -16.09 22.64
CA PHE A 111 5.50 -14.94 23.55
C PHE A 111 4.18 -14.40 24.10
N SER A 112 3.13 -15.21 24.16
CA SER A 112 1.76 -14.81 24.56
C SER A 112 1.61 -14.20 25.98
N ASN A 113 2.69 -14.14 26.78
CA ASN A 113 2.68 -13.55 28.12
C ASN A 113 3.13 -12.06 28.18
N SER A 114 3.47 -11.44 27.06
CA SER A 114 3.88 -10.03 26.99
C SER A 114 2.95 -9.23 26.05
N PRO A 115 2.61 -7.99 26.34
CA PRO A 115 1.79 -7.14 25.47
C PRO A 115 2.60 -6.64 24.27
N ILE A 116 3.16 -7.57 23.51
CA ILE A 116 3.96 -7.31 22.31
C ILE A 116 3.09 -7.67 21.12
N LEU A 117 2.86 -6.72 20.23
CA LEU A 117 2.11 -6.91 19.01
C LEU A 117 3.08 -6.92 17.82
N LEU A 118 3.34 -8.10 17.28
CA LEU A 118 4.12 -8.27 16.05
C LEU A 118 3.21 -8.08 14.85
N HIS A 119 3.58 -7.17 13.99
CA HIS A 119 2.96 -6.95 12.69
C HIS A 119 3.93 -7.35 11.59
N VAL A 120 3.47 -8.19 10.68
CA VAL A 120 4.22 -8.51 9.46
C VAL A 120 3.39 -8.06 8.28
N PHE A 121 3.99 -7.30 7.39
CA PHE A 121 3.35 -6.80 6.18
C PHE A 121 4.17 -7.19 4.97
N LEU A 122 3.51 -7.84 4.05
CA LEU A 122 4.07 -8.20 2.77
C LEU A 122 3.59 -7.22 1.69
N CYS A 123 4.55 -6.59 1.04
CA CYS A 123 4.33 -5.86 -0.21
C CYS A 123 5.02 -6.58 -1.37
N ARG A 124 4.81 -6.10 -2.59
CA ARG A 124 5.48 -6.69 -3.75
C ARG A 124 6.99 -6.46 -3.74
N ASP A 125 7.43 -5.30 -3.25
CA ASP A 125 8.85 -4.91 -3.18
C ASP A 125 9.50 -5.18 -1.82
N THR A 126 8.74 -5.18 -0.75
CA THR A 126 9.28 -5.09 0.61
C THR A 126 8.55 -6.03 1.56
N THR A 127 9.30 -6.74 2.39
CA THR A 127 8.77 -7.44 3.56
C THR A 127 9.13 -6.64 4.82
N MET A 128 8.17 -6.44 5.70
CA MET A 128 8.32 -5.61 6.89
C MET A 128 7.90 -6.39 8.14
N TYR A 129 8.77 -6.42 9.12
CA TYR A 129 8.55 -6.97 10.45
C TYR A 129 8.54 -5.83 11.44
N ALA A 130 7.44 -5.58 12.13
CA ALA A 130 7.31 -4.45 13.06
C ALA A 130 6.75 -4.88 14.40
N ILE A 131 7.30 -4.37 15.48
CA ILE A 131 6.86 -4.60 16.84
C ILE A 131 6.58 -3.25 17.50
N SER A 132 5.41 -3.14 18.11
CA SER A 132 5.07 -2.00 18.96
C SER A 132 5.10 -2.44 20.43
N ALA A 133 5.90 -1.75 21.25
CA ALA A 133 6.10 -2.08 22.66
C ALA A 133 6.42 -0.81 23.49
N GLU A 134 6.55 -0.97 24.79
CA GLU A 134 7.11 0.08 25.67
C GLU A 134 8.61 0.28 25.38
N VAL A 135 9.07 1.52 25.47
CA VAL A 135 10.48 1.89 25.23
C VAL A 135 11.44 1.09 26.12
N LYS A 136 11.03 0.76 27.33
CA LYS A 136 11.83 -0.04 28.26
C LYS A 136 12.13 -1.45 27.76
N GLY A 137 11.28 -1.99 26.88
CA GLY A 137 11.41 -3.32 26.29
C GLY A 137 12.25 -3.36 24.99
N LEU A 138 12.91 -2.27 24.61
CA LEU A 138 13.65 -2.18 23.34
C LEU A 138 14.64 -3.32 23.11
N ASP A 139 15.42 -3.68 24.11
CA ASP A 139 16.44 -4.75 24.00
C ASP A 139 15.79 -6.10 23.65
N THR A 140 14.68 -6.43 24.32
CA THR A 140 13.89 -7.64 24.03
C THR A 140 13.27 -7.60 22.64
N VAL A 141 12.72 -6.45 22.24
CA VAL A 141 12.10 -6.27 20.92
C VAL A 141 13.09 -6.49 19.79
N VAL A 142 14.29 -5.90 19.89
CA VAL A 142 15.32 -6.06 18.85
C VAL A 142 15.87 -7.48 18.82
N SER A 143 15.99 -8.14 19.99
CA SER A 143 16.37 -9.57 20.06
C SER A 143 15.35 -10.45 19.33
N LEU A 144 14.04 -10.25 19.60
CA LEU A 144 12.95 -10.98 18.96
C LEU A 144 12.90 -10.76 17.44
N LEU A 145 13.11 -9.52 16.99
CA LEU A 145 13.20 -9.21 15.57
C LEU A 145 14.40 -9.91 14.91
N SER A 146 15.53 -9.96 15.60
CA SER A 146 16.71 -10.68 15.12
C SER A 146 16.42 -12.17 14.96
N ASP A 147 15.78 -12.79 15.96
CA ASP A 147 15.43 -14.20 15.90
C ASP A 147 14.42 -14.49 14.79
N ALA A 148 13.38 -13.68 14.67
CA ALA A 148 12.35 -13.84 13.64
C ALA A 148 12.90 -13.69 12.22
N VAL A 149 13.86 -12.76 12.01
CA VAL A 149 14.37 -12.42 10.68
C VAL A 149 15.61 -13.22 10.29
N LEU A 150 16.53 -13.49 11.24
CA LEU A 150 17.81 -14.16 10.95
C LEU A 150 17.86 -15.62 11.38
N GLN A 151 17.00 -16.03 12.32
CA GLN A 151 16.98 -17.38 12.88
C GLN A 151 15.57 -18.00 12.90
N PRO A 152 14.79 -17.93 11.81
CA PRO A 152 13.52 -18.61 11.75
C PRO A 152 13.73 -20.12 11.85
N ARG A 153 12.92 -20.79 12.65
CA ARG A 153 13.06 -22.24 12.88
C ARG A 153 12.69 -23.07 11.67
N LEU A 154 11.62 -22.67 10.96
CA LEU A 154 11.11 -23.30 9.74
C LEU A 154 10.97 -24.82 9.88
N LEU A 155 10.37 -25.28 10.98
CA LEU A 155 10.14 -26.71 11.23
C LEU A 155 9.11 -27.25 10.23
N ASP A 156 9.23 -28.52 9.86
CA ASP A 156 8.29 -29.15 8.91
C ASP A 156 6.85 -29.05 9.41
N GLU A 157 6.61 -29.23 10.70
CA GLU A 157 5.29 -29.08 11.33
C GLU A 157 4.74 -27.64 11.19
N GLU A 158 5.60 -26.61 11.32
CA GLU A 158 5.21 -25.21 11.14
C GLU A 158 4.89 -24.91 9.68
N ILE A 159 5.63 -25.52 8.76
CA ILE A 159 5.39 -25.39 7.31
C ILE A 159 4.07 -26.05 6.94
N GLU A 160 3.77 -27.26 7.43
CA GLU A 160 2.49 -27.93 7.20
C GLU A 160 1.30 -27.13 7.73
N MET A 161 1.41 -26.58 8.94
CA MET A 161 0.38 -25.68 9.50
C MET A 161 0.21 -24.43 8.62
N THR A 162 1.30 -23.89 8.13
CA THR A 162 1.27 -22.72 7.24
C THR A 162 0.64 -23.04 5.89
N GLN A 163 0.89 -24.23 5.33
CA GLN A 163 0.22 -24.70 4.11
C GLN A 163 -1.30 -24.73 4.30
N MET A 164 -1.77 -25.26 5.43
CA MET A 164 -3.22 -25.27 5.74
C MET A 164 -3.77 -23.85 5.91
N ALA A 165 -3.05 -22.98 6.61
CA ALA A 165 -3.46 -21.58 6.79
C ALA A 165 -3.54 -20.80 5.47
N VAL A 166 -2.58 -21.02 4.57
CA VAL A 166 -2.58 -20.42 3.23
C VAL A 166 -3.75 -20.92 2.39
N ARG A 167 -4.05 -22.23 2.41
CA ARG A 167 -5.22 -22.77 1.71
C ARG A 167 -6.52 -22.15 2.22
N PHE A 168 -6.67 -22.08 3.53
CA PHE A 168 -7.85 -21.46 4.14
C PHE A 168 -7.99 -19.98 3.75
N GLU A 169 -6.89 -19.22 3.74
CA GLU A 169 -6.92 -17.82 3.31
C GLU A 169 -7.27 -17.65 1.83
N LEU A 170 -6.80 -18.55 0.97
CA LEU A 170 -7.18 -18.56 -0.45
C LEU A 170 -8.68 -18.86 -0.64
N GLU A 171 -9.23 -19.77 0.14
CA GLU A 171 -10.67 -20.04 0.16
C GLU A 171 -11.44 -18.82 0.66
N ASP A 172 -11.00 -18.20 1.77
CA ASP A 172 -11.61 -16.97 2.30
C ASP A 172 -11.58 -15.83 1.28
N LEU A 173 -10.44 -15.59 0.62
CA LEU A 173 -10.31 -14.60 -0.45
C LEU A 173 -11.28 -14.88 -1.61
N ASN A 174 -11.48 -16.15 -1.91
CA ASN A 174 -12.44 -16.56 -2.93
C ASN A 174 -13.90 -16.40 -2.49
N MET A 175 -14.20 -16.43 -1.20
CA MET A 175 -15.57 -16.29 -0.68
C MET A 175 -15.93 -14.85 -0.33
N ARG A 176 -14.98 -13.93 -0.30
CA ARG A 176 -15.25 -12.52 0.03
C ARG A 176 -16.14 -11.85 -1.02
N PRO A 177 -17.14 -11.08 -0.57
CA PRO A 177 -18.00 -10.31 -1.48
C PRO A 177 -17.25 -9.14 -2.11
N ASP A 178 -16.21 -8.64 -1.45
CA ASP A 178 -15.33 -7.60 -1.99
C ASP A 178 -14.15 -8.23 -2.75
N PRO A 179 -14.15 -8.19 -4.08
CA PRO A 179 -13.10 -8.78 -4.89
C PRO A 179 -11.87 -7.88 -5.05
N GLU A 180 -11.78 -6.73 -4.37
CA GLU A 180 -10.70 -5.75 -4.54
C GLU A 180 -9.30 -6.40 -4.42
N PRO A 181 -8.99 -7.27 -3.43
CA PRO A 181 -7.70 -7.93 -3.35
C PRO A 181 -7.38 -8.79 -4.56
N LEU A 182 -8.36 -9.55 -5.06
CA LEU A 182 -8.19 -10.39 -6.26
C LEU A 182 -8.05 -9.55 -7.53
N LEU A 183 -8.84 -8.49 -7.68
CA LEU A 183 -8.74 -7.56 -8.79
C LEU A 183 -7.36 -6.88 -8.83
N THR A 184 -6.83 -6.53 -7.66
CA THR A 184 -5.48 -5.97 -7.54
C THR A 184 -4.42 -6.96 -8.01
N GLU A 185 -4.54 -8.26 -7.67
CA GLU A 185 -3.63 -9.29 -8.19
C GLU A 185 -3.77 -9.44 -9.71
N MET A 186 -5.00 -9.51 -10.21
CA MET A 186 -5.28 -9.69 -11.64
C MET A 186 -4.76 -8.52 -12.48
N ILE A 187 -4.93 -7.25 -12.01
CA ILE A 187 -4.45 -6.08 -12.76
C ILE A 187 -2.93 -6.08 -12.89
N HIS A 188 -2.22 -6.46 -11.84
CA HIS A 188 -0.77 -6.57 -11.87
C HIS A 188 -0.30 -7.69 -12.79
N ALA A 189 -0.91 -8.87 -12.68
CA ALA A 189 -0.62 -10.00 -13.56
C ALA A 189 -0.86 -9.65 -15.04
N ALA A 190 -1.94 -8.92 -15.34
CA ALA A 190 -2.25 -8.46 -16.69
C ALA A 190 -1.29 -7.38 -17.18
N ALA A 191 -0.94 -6.41 -16.31
CA ALA A 191 -0.09 -5.28 -16.66
C ALA A 191 1.36 -5.70 -16.93
N TYR A 192 1.89 -6.65 -16.16
CA TYR A 192 3.30 -7.04 -16.16
C TYR A 192 3.57 -8.49 -16.61
N ARG A 193 2.55 -9.23 -17.00
CA ARG A 193 2.61 -10.59 -17.60
C ARG A 193 3.63 -11.55 -16.97
N GLY A 194 3.49 -11.85 -15.68
CA GLY A 194 4.36 -12.80 -14.98
C GLY A 194 5.81 -12.35 -14.81
N ASN A 195 6.08 -11.09 -15.05
CA ASN A 195 7.35 -10.45 -14.76
C ASN A 195 7.28 -9.86 -13.33
N THR A 196 8.36 -9.84 -12.62
CA THR A 196 8.62 -9.17 -11.33
C THR A 196 7.37 -8.67 -10.57
N VAL A 197 6.91 -7.46 -10.82
CA VAL A 197 5.73 -6.84 -10.17
C VAL A 197 4.40 -7.54 -10.56
N GLY A 198 4.38 -8.28 -11.67
CA GLY A 198 3.23 -9.09 -12.09
C GLY A 198 3.11 -10.44 -11.37
N LEU A 199 4.11 -10.85 -10.59
CA LEU A 199 4.03 -12.06 -9.78
C LEU A 199 2.99 -11.92 -8.68
N PRO A 200 2.25 -13.01 -8.36
CA PRO A 200 1.21 -12.96 -7.35
C PRO A 200 1.79 -12.70 -5.95
N ARG A 201 1.11 -11.89 -5.17
CA ARG A 201 1.43 -11.68 -3.75
C ARG A 201 0.94 -12.85 -2.90
N PHE A 202 -0.23 -13.39 -3.24
CA PHE A 202 -0.77 -14.58 -2.59
C PHE A 202 -0.19 -15.83 -3.27
N CYS A 203 0.14 -16.84 -2.47
CA CYS A 203 0.63 -18.10 -2.99
C CYS A 203 -0.43 -18.78 -3.87
N PRO A 204 -0.14 -19.12 -5.13
CA PRO A 204 -1.05 -19.92 -5.92
C PRO A 204 -1.27 -21.32 -5.30
N GLY A 205 -2.50 -21.83 -5.34
CA GLY A 205 -2.85 -23.13 -4.77
C GLY A 205 -1.93 -24.27 -5.22
N ASP A 206 -1.53 -24.26 -6.49
CA ASP A 206 -0.64 -25.29 -7.10
C ASP A 206 0.81 -25.23 -6.58
N ASN A 207 1.18 -24.15 -5.89
CA ASN A 207 2.54 -23.96 -5.35
C ASN A 207 2.63 -24.24 -3.85
N VAL A 208 1.51 -24.38 -3.16
CA VAL A 208 1.48 -24.55 -1.70
C VAL A 208 2.34 -25.76 -1.26
N ASP A 209 2.24 -26.87 -1.98
CA ASP A 209 2.98 -28.10 -1.66
C ASP A 209 4.44 -28.10 -2.15
N LYS A 210 4.83 -27.09 -2.96
CA LYS A 210 6.20 -26.98 -3.50
C LYS A 210 7.12 -26.15 -2.62
N ILE A 211 6.57 -25.47 -1.62
CA ILE A 211 7.33 -24.61 -0.72
C ILE A 211 7.70 -25.43 0.51
N ASP A 212 8.95 -25.84 0.55
CA ASP A 212 9.59 -26.58 1.64
C ASP A 212 10.67 -25.74 2.34
N GLN A 213 11.27 -26.29 3.39
CA GLN A 213 12.34 -25.66 4.14
C GLN A 213 13.54 -25.27 3.25
N ALA A 214 13.89 -26.11 2.28
CA ALA A 214 15.05 -25.88 1.41
C ALA A 214 14.81 -24.68 0.48
N VAL A 215 13.60 -24.56 -0.08
CA VAL A 215 13.16 -23.43 -0.92
C VAL A 215 13.15 -22.14 -0.10
N LEU A 216 12.60 -22.17 1.12
CA LEU A 216 12.58 -21.02 2.03
C LEU A 216 13.99 -20.56 2.38
N HIS A 217 14.89 -21.48 2.77
CA HIS A 217 16.29 -21.14 3.07
C HIS A 217 17.03 -20.60 1.85
N GLY A 218 16.76 -21.13 0.64
CA GLY A 218 17.31 -20.64 -0.61
C GLY A 218 16.95 -19.19 -0.86
N TYR A 219 15.66 -18.84 -0.69
CA TYR A 219 15.17 -17.48 -0.84
C TYR A 219 15.76 -16.53 0.22
N LEU A 220 15.74 -16.93 1.51
CA LEU A 220 16.30 -16.13 2.59
C LEU A 220 17.79 -15.85 2.38
N ARG A 221 18.57 -16.85 1.94
CA ARG A 221 20.00 -16.69 1.62
C ARG A 221 20.24 -15.65 0.54
N SER A 222 19.39 -15.57 -0.48
CA SER A 222 19.53 -14.66 -1.61
C SER A 222 19.13 -13.22 -1.27
N TYR A 223 18.06 -13.02 -0.49
CA TYR A 223 17.44 -11.72 -0.31
C TYR A 223 17.58 -11.12 1.08
N TYR A 224 17.82 -11.93 2.13
CA TYR A 224 17.92 -11.46 3.51
C TYR A 224 19.37 -11.17 3.90
N CYS A 225 19.98 -10.24 3.17
CA CYS A 225 21.32 -9.76 3.47
C CYS A 225 21.30 -8.34 4.08
N PRO A 226 22.25 -8.00 4.97
CA PRO A 226 22.24 -6.73 5.71
C PRO A 226 22.16 -5.49 4.82
N GLN A 227 22.76 -5.52 3.63
CA GLN A 227 22.76 -4.39 2.67
C GLN A 227 21.36 -4.12 2.11
N ARG A 228 20.46 -5.10 2.14
CA ARG A 228 19.07 -5.02 1.70
C ARG A 228 18.09 -4.80 2.84
N MET A 229 18.60 -4.51 4.05
CA MET A 229 17.81 -4.35 5.26
C MET A 229 17.96 -2.95 5.86
N VAL A 230 16.88 -2.51 6.52
CA VAL A 230 16.85 -1.32 7.35
C VAL A 230 16.20 -1.67 8.67
N LEU A 231 16.89 -1.43 9.78
CA LEU A 231 16.28 -1.40 11.11
C LEU A 231 15.74 0.01 11.34
N ALA A 232 14.43 0.17 11.38
CA ALA A 232 13.79 1.44 11.66
C ALA A 232 13.22 1.48 13.07
N GLY A 233 13.20 2.66 13.71
CA GLY A 233 12.62 2.83 15.03
C GLY A 233 12.04 4.22 15.24
N VAL A 234 10.84 4.28 15.82
CA VAL A 234 10.14 5.53 16.14
C VAL A 234 9.81 5.58 17.63
N GLY A 235 10.09 6.72 18.24
CA GLY A 235 9.91 6.93 19.68
C GLY A 235 11.07 6.40 20.52
N ILE A 236 12.29 6.35 19.95
CA ILE A 236 13.49 5.81 20.57
C ILE A 236 14.69 6.71 20.29
N GLU A 237 15.62 6.75 21.19
CA GLU A 237 16.91 7.39 20.99
C GLU A 237 17.76 6.59 20.01
N HIS A 238 18.38 7.30 19.08
CA HIS A 238 19.16 6.70 17.99
C HIS A 238 20.30 5.80 18.51
N GLU A 239 21.08 6.30 19.48
CA GLU A 239 22.24 5.60 20.02
C GLU A 239 21.86 4.28 20.71
N GLN A 240 20.69 4.25 21.37
CA GLN A 240 20.17 3.02 21.99
C GLN A 240 19.81 2.00 20.92
N LEU A 241 19.15 2.43 19.84
CA LEU A 241 18.78 1.55 18.73
C LEU A 241 20.02 0.99 18.02
N VAL A 242 21.02 1.83 17.75
CA VAL A 242 22.31 1.43 17.15
C VAL A 242 23.04 0.42 18.05
N LYS A 243 23.04 0.61 19.37
CA LYS A 243 23.65 -0.32 20.31
C LYS A 243 22.96 -1.68 20.28
N CYS A 244 21.62 -1.73 20.27
CA CYS A 244 20.87 -2.97 20.12
C CYS A 244 21.13 -3.64 18.77
N ALA A 245 21.16 -2.86 17.68
CA ALA A 245 21.47 -3.36 16.34
C ALA A 245 22.84 -4.03 16.27
N ARG A 246 23.87 -3.41 16.85
CA ARG A 246 25.22 -4.02 16.94
C ARG A 246 25.24 -5.30 17.73
N ARG A 247 24.50 -5.36 18.83
CA ARG A 247 24.45 -6.53 19.71
C ARG A 247 23.76 -7.72 19.05
N TYR A 248 22.62 -7.53 18.42
CA TYR A 248 21.74 -8.60 17.96
C TYR A 248 21.80 -8.84 16.44
N LEU A 249 22.01 -7.82 15.61
CA LEU A 249 21.96 -7.97 14.15
C LEU A 249 23.33 -8.03 13.48
N LEU A 250 24.38 -7.46 14.12
CA LEU A 250 25.74 -7.52 13.59
C LEU A 250 26.40 -8.87 13.93
N ASN A 251 26.19 -9.39 15.15
CA ASN A 251 26.87 -10.56 15.66
C ASN A 251 26.10 -11.89 15.44
N THR A 252 24.82 -11.81 15.08
CA THR A 252 23.99 -13.01 14.84
C THR A 252 24.22 -13.54 13.44
N ARG A 253 24.63 -14.81 13.34
CA ARG A 253 24.77 -15.49 12.05
C ARG A 253 23.41 -16.01 11.60
N PRO A 254 23.00 -15.76 10.34
CA PRO A 254 21.76 -16.32 9.81
C PRO A 254 21.79 -17.86 9.76
N VAL A 255 20.64 -18.50 10.00
CA VAL A 255 20.50 -19.97 9.97
C VAL A 255 20.88 -20.56 8.61
N TRP A 256 20.61 -19.84 7.53
CA TRP A 256 20.92 -20.26 6.15
C TRP A 256 22.39 -20.07 5.76
N GLY A 257 23.27 -19.67 6.68
CA GLY A 257 24.68 -19.41 6.44
C GLY A 257 24.94 -18.03 5.83
N GLU A 258 26.17 -17.85 5.28
CA GLU A 258 26.52 -16.55 4.68
C GLU A 258 25.67 -16.27 3.42
N ALA A 259 25.16 -15.06 3.33
CA ALA A 259 24.43 -14.61 2.16
C ALA A 259 25.35 -14.59 0.92
N THR A 260 24.90 -15.23 -0.15
CA THR A 260 25.55 -15.15 -1.46
C THR A 260 24.71 -14.25 -2.35
N PRO A 261 25.01 -12.93 -2.42
CA PRO A 261 24.21 -11.97 -3.20
C PRO A 261 24.30 -12.16 -4.72
N THR A 262 24.97 -13.21 -5.18
CA THR A 262 25.19 -13.51 -6.60
C THR A 262 23.94 -13.90 -7.38
N ASP A 263 22.84 -14.22 -6.69
CA ASP A 263 21.61 -14.73 -7.34
C ASP A 263 20.41 -13.75 -7.30
N VAL A 264 20.64 -12.52 -6.87
CA VAL A 264 19.59 -11.50 -6.80
C VAL A 264 19.12 -11.11 -8.21
N ASP A 265 17.84 -11.27 -8.47
CA ASP A 265 17.23 -10.76 -9.70
C ASP A 265 17.04 -9.23 -9.59
N LEU A 266 17.75 -8.50 -10.46
CA LEU A 266 17.69 -7.04 -10.57
C LEU A 266 16.91 -6.60 -11.81
N SER A 267 16.08 -7.47 -12.38
CA SER A 267 15.29 -7.13 -13.56
C SER A 267 14.30 -6.01 -13.25
N VAL A 268 14.22 -5.08 -14.19
CA VAL A 268 13.30 -3.94 -14.12
C VAL A 268 11.92 -4.38 -14.58
N ALA A 269 10.89 -4.01 -13.85
CA ALA A 269 9.52 -4.29 -14.22
C ALA A 269 9.16 -3.65 -15.57
N GLN A 270 8.53 -4.42 -16.44
CA GLN A 270 8.14 -3.96 -17.77
C GLN A 270 6.62 -3.99 -17.92
N TYR A 271 6.05 -2.82 -18.09
CA TYR A 271 4.62 -2.70 -18.37
C TYR A 271 4.34 -3.13 -19.81
N THR A 272 3.53 -4.19 -19.97
CA THR A 272 3.12 -4.72 -21.27
C THR A 272 1.66 -4.46 -21.59
N GLY A 273 0.85 -4.24 -20.57
CA GLY A 273 -0.59 -4.23 -20.66
C GLY A 273 -1.16 -5.62 -20.96
N GLY A 274 -2.44 -5.78 -20.80
CA GLY A 274 -3.14 -7.04 -21.03
C GLY A 274 -4.60 -6.99 -20.61
N ILE A 275 -5.32 -8.08 -20.83
CA ILE A 275 -6.70 -8.25 -20.43
C ILE A 275 -6.81 -9.62 -19.75
N VAL A 276 -7.36 -9.61 -18.54
CA VAL A 276 -7.71 -10.83 -17.80
C VAL A 276 -9.21 -10.78 -17.50
N LYS A 277 -9.87 -11.91 -17.63
CA LYS A 277 -11.29 -12.08 -17.32
C LYS A 277 -11.43 -13.23 -16.34
N MET A 278 -12.28 -13.05 -15.36
CA MET A 278 -12.67 -14.09 -14.42
C MET A 278 -14.19 -14.09 -14.29
N GLU A 279 -14.77 -15.27 -14.35
CA GLU A 279 -16.17 -15.50 -14.03
C GLU A 279 -16.22 -16.33 -12.75
N LYS A 280 -17.06 -15.92 -11.81
CA LYS A 280 -17.16 -16.56 -10.50
C LYS A 280 -18.59 -16.61 -10.04
N ASP A 281 -19.05 -17.79 -9.68
CA ASP A 281 -20.34 -17.98 -9.04
C ASP A 281 -20.23 -17.70 -7.53
N MET A 282 -21.10 -16.83 -7.03
CA MET A 282 -21.19 -16.44 -5.62
C MET A 282 -22.57 -16.79 -5.02
N SER A 283 -23.39 -17.61 -5.72
CA SER A 283 -24.73 -17.96 -5.28
C SER A 283 -24.77 -18.69 -3.94
N ASP A 284 -23.72 -19.45 -3.64
CA ASP A 284 -23.60 -20.22 -2.40
C ASP A 284 -23.06 -19.42 -1.22
N VAL A 285 -22.61 -18.17 -1.47
CA VAL A 285 -22.05 -17.31 -0.41
C VAL A 285 -23.18 -16.48 0.20
N SER A 286 -23.57 -16.81 1.43
CA SER A 286 -24.57 -16.06 2.21
C SER A 286 -23.89 -15.36 3.39
N LEU A 287 -23.89 -14.02 3.38
CA LEU A 287 -23.35 -13.20 4.48
C LEU A 287 -24.46 -12.60 5.38
N GLY A 288 -25.71 -13.04 5.21
CA GLY A 288 -26.82 -12.53 5.99
C GLY A 288 -28.18 -12.80 5.35
N PRO A 289 -29.25 -12.21 5.89
CA PRO A 289 -30.62 -12.44 5.41
C PRO A 289 -30.90 -11.85 4.02
N THR A 290 -30.06 -10.94 3.54
CA THR A 290 -30.19 -10.35 2.20
C THR A 290 -29.18 -10.99 1.24
N PRO A 291 -29.62 -11.41 0.04
CA PRO A 291 -28.71 -11.94 -0.97
C PRO A 291 -27.70 -10.86 -1.38
N ILE A 292 -26.46 -11.29 -1.68
CA ILE A 292 -25.43 -10.40 -2.21
C ILE A 292 -25.89 -9.92 -3.59
N PRO A 293 -25.86 -8.61 -3.88
CA PRO A 293 -26.22 -8.13 -5.21
C PRO A 293 -25.26 -8.69 -6.26
N GLU A 294 -25.82 -9.08 -7.39
CA GLU A 294 -25.05 -9.50 -8.55
C GLU A 294 -24.33 -8.30 -9.16
N LEU A 295 -23.00 -8.27 -9.05
CA LEU A 295 -22.18 -7.14 -9.48
C LEU A 295 -21.12 -7.58 -10.49
N ALA A 296 -20.99 -6.80 -11.55
CA ALA A 296 -19.83 -6.84 -12.40
C ALA A 296 -18.78 -5.85 -11.87
N HIS A 297 -17.55 -6.31 -11.79
CA HIS A 297 -16.42 -5.49 -11.37
C HIS A 297 -15.47 -5.29 -12.54
N ILE A 298 -15.00 -4.08 -12.73
CA ILE A 298 -13.92 -3.77 -13.68
C ILE A 298 -12.79 -3.06 -12.94
N MET A 299 -11.57 -3.33 -13.36
CA MET A 299 -10.41 -2.55 -12.99
C MET A 299 -9.65 -2.18 -14.26
N ILE A 300 -9.50 -0.89 -14.52
CA ILE A 300 -8.75 -0.36 -15.66
C ILE A 300 -7.50 0.30 -15.11
N GLY A 301 -6.33 -0.09 -15.62
CA GLY A 301 -5.05 0.43 -15.17
C GLY A 301 -4.22 1.01 -16.32
N LEU A 302 -3.45 2.03 -16.00
CA LEU A 302 -2.46 2.66 -16.85
C LEU A 302 -1.11 2.63 -16.16
N GLU A 303 -0.05 2.50 -16.94
CA GLU A 303 1.30 2.68 -16.41
C GLU A 303 1.45 4.05 -15.78
N SER A 304 2.07 4.09 -14.63
CA SER A 304 2.40 5.30 -13.90
C SER A 304 3.89 5.31 -13.56
N CYS A 305 4.31 6.15 -12.64
CA CYS A 305 5.72 6.33 -12.31
C CYS A 305 6.15 5.53 -11.07
N SER A 306 7.46 5.34 -10.95
CA SER A 306 8.12 4.92 -9.72
C SER A 306 7.99 5.99 -8.63
N PHE A 307 7.99 5.59 -7.36
CA PHE A 307 8.04 6.54 -6.24
C PHE A 307 9.39 7.27 -6.13
N LEU A 308 10.40 6.87 -6.93
CA LEU A 308 11.69 7.54 -7.04
C LEU A 308 11.70 8.66 -8.10
N GLU A 309 10.72 8.69 -8.99
CA GLU A 309 10.64 9.67 -10.08
C GLU A 309 10.01 10.99 -9.60
N ASP A 310 10.37 12.07 -10.27
CA ASP A 310 9.85 13.42 -9.97
C ASP A 310 8.33 13.54 -10.22
N ASP A 311 7.80 12.72 -11.13
CA ASP A 311 6.38 12.66 -11.46
C ASP A 311 5.51 11.99 -10.38
N PHE A 312 6.11 11.41 -9.33
CA PHE A 312 5.38 10.73 -8.26
C PHE A 312 4.39 11.67 -7.55
N ILE A 313 4.80 12.89 -7.20
CA ILE A 313 3.92 13.87 -6.56
C ILE A 313 2.78 14.31 -7.49
N PRO A 314 2.99 14.66 -8.76
CA PRO A 314 1.94 14.84 -9.75
C PRO A 314 0.94 13.69 -9.81
N PHE A 315 1.38 12.43 -9.88
CA PHE A 315 0.48 11.27 -9.88
C PHE A 315 -0.30 11.10 -8.57
N ALA A 316 0.33 11.37 -7.43
CA ALA A 316 -0.37 11.36 -6.13
C ALA A 316 -1.48 12.42 -6.08
N VAL A 317 -1.23 13.62 -6.60
CA VAL A 317 -2.26 14.69 -6.71
C VAL A 317 -3.37 14.27 -7.67
N LEU A 318 -3.03 13.69 -8.83
CA LEU A 318 -4.02 13.17 -9.79
C LEU A 318 -4.90 12.08 -9.16
N ASN A 319 -4.31 11.17 -8.40
CA ASN A 319 -5.06 10.14 -7.69
C ASN A 319 -6.04 10.75 -6.66
N MET A 320 -5.64 11.81 -5.95
CA MET A 320 -6.53 12.56 -5.05
C MET A 320 -7.66 13.27 -5.79
N MET A 321 -7.38 13.83 -6.96
CA MET A 321 -8.40 14.47 -7.82
C MET A 321 -9.44 13.47 -8.32
N MET A 322 -9.00 12.27 -8.73
CA MET A 322 -9.90 11.19 -9.12
C MET A 322 -10.70 10.71 -7.91
N GLY A 323 -10.03 10.35 -6.84
CA GLY A 323 -10.61 9.94 -5.58
C GLY A 323 -11.60 8.79 -5.73
N GLY A 324 -12.82 8.99 -5.29
CA GLY A 324 -13.89 7.99 -5.36
C GLY A 324 -14.12 7.21 -4.07
N GLY A 325 -14.95 6.19 -4.13
CA GLY A 325 -15.36 5.34 -3.01
C GLY A 325 -16.65 4.60 -3.32
N GLY A 326 -17.23 3.96 -2.29
CA GLY A 326 -18.55 3.35 -2.40
C GLY A 326 -19.65 4.41 -2.48
N SER A 327 -20.72 4.13 -3.24
CA SER A 327 -21.85 5.05 -3.43
C SER A 327 -22.59 5.41 -2.13
N PHE A 328 -22.48 4.56 -1.12
CA PHE A 328 -23.12 4.74 0.19
C PHE A 328 -22.19 5.24 1.30
N SER A 329 -20.93 5.53 0.99
CA SER A 329 -19.95 5.95 1.98
C SER A 329 -19.51 7.38 1.74
N ALA A 330 -19.72 8.25 2.71
CA ALA A 330 -19.22 9.63 2.68
C ALA A 330 -17.68 9.73 2.73
N GLY A 331 -17.00 8.60 2.86
CA GLY A 331 -15.57 8.54 3.09
C GLY A 331 -15.18 8.92 4.52
N GLY A 332 -13.96 8.58 4.91
CA GLY A 332 -13.37 9.00 6.19
C GLY A 332 -12.75 10.39 6.10
N PRO A 333 -12.15 10.86 7.19
CA PRO A 333 -11.37 12.10 7.21
C PRO A 333 -10.35 12.13 6.07
N GLY A 334 -10.28 13.26 5.37
CA GLY A 334 -9.39 13.44 4.22
C GLY A 334 -9.90 12.88 2.89
N LYS A 335 -10.97 12.08 2.88
CA LYS A 335 -11.65 11.61 1.67
C LYS A 335 -12.81 12.54 1.34
N GLY A 336 -12.63 13.50 0.45
CA GLY A 336 -13.68 14.45 0.07
C GLY A 336 -14.65 13.85 -0.95
N MET A 337 -15.94 14.19 -0.83
CA MET A 337 -16.98 13.84 -1.81
C MET A 337 -16.94 14.74 -3.07
N PHE A 338 -16.00 15.65 -3.17
CA PHE A 338 -15.83 16.59 -4.29
C PHE A 338 -14.75 16.14 -5.28
N THR A 339 -14.49 14.84 -5.36
CA THR A 339 -13.58 14.25 -6.35
C THR A 339 -14.31 13.95 -7.65
N ARG A 340 -13.57 13.76 -8.76
CA ARG A 340 -14.17 13.52 -10.07
C ARG A 340 -15.07 12.30 -10.12
N LEU A 341 -14.60 11.16 -9.55
CA LEU A 341 -15.40 9.94 -9.53
C LEU A 341 -16.69 10.10 -8.73
N TYR A 342 -16.69 10.88 -7.64
CA TYR A 342 -17.94 11.21 -6.95
C TYR A 342 -18.85 12.10 -7.78
N LEU A 343 -18.33 13.22 -8.31
CA LEU A 343 -19.15 14.23 -8.97
C LEU A 343 -19.64 13.79 -10.35
N ASN A 344 -18.76 13.14 -11.13
CA ASN A 344 -19.04 12.83 -12.53
C ASN A 344 -19.60 11.42 -12.71
N VAL A 345 -19.28 10.49 -11.80
CA VAL A 345 -19.63 9.08 -11.93
C VAL A 345 -20.71 8.69 -10.92
N LEU A 346 -20.39 8.64 -9.64
CA LEU A 346 -21.32 8.12 -8.62
C LEU A 346 -22.58 8.99 -8.45
N ASN A 347 -22.45 10.32 -8.45
CA ASN A 347 -23.60 11.23 -8.32
C ASN A 347 -24.46 11.31 -9.58
N ARG A 348 -23.94 10.95 -10.75
CA ARG A 348 -24.68 10.99 -12.01
C ARG A 348 -25.26 9.64 -12.41
N HIS A 349 -24.60 8.56 -12.01
CA HIS A 349 -24.95 7.19 -12.38
C HIS A 349 -25.25 6.36 -11.13
N HIS A 350 -26.44 6.53 -10.59
CA HIS A 350 -26.88 5.90 -9.32
C HIS A 350 -26.92 4.37 -9.35
N TRP A 351 -26.76 3.76 -10.51
CA TRP A 351 -26.64 2.33 -10.71
C TRP A 351 -25.22 1.80 -10.46
N MET A 352 -24.24 2.67 -10.29
CA MET A 352 -22.88 2.29 -9.93
C MET A 352 -22.73 2.19 -8.41
N TYR A 353 -22.18 1.07 -7.95
CA TYR A 353 -21.99 0.78 -6.52
C TYR A 353 -20.66 1.31 -6.00
N ASN A 354 -19.62 1.26 -6.83
CA ASN A 354 -18.30 1.74 -6.46
C ASN A 354 -17.58 2.34 -7.67
N ALA A 355 -16.79 3.36 -7.43
CA ALA A 355 -15.80 3.87 -8.36
C ALA A 355 -14.65 4.50 -7.57
N THR A 356 -13.49 3.83 -7.53
CA THR A 356 -12.35 4.24 -6.70
C THR A 356 -11.06 4.20 -7.50
N ALA A 357 -10.25 5.24 -7.36
CA ALA A 357 -8.92 5.33 -7.96
C ALA A 357 -7.85 4.86 -6.97
N TYR A 358 -6.90 4.09 -7.47
CA TYR A 358 -5.73 3.59 -6.75
C TYR A 358 -4.46 3.93 -7.50
N HIS A 359 -3.42 4.30 -6.77
CA HIS A 359 -2.08 4.50 -7.31
C HIS A 359 -1.12 3.55 -6.59
N HIS A 360 -0.65 2.54 -7.32
CA HIS A 360 0.38 1.62 -6.86
C HIS A 360 1.71 2.05 -7.46
N SER A 361 2.65 2.43 -6.62
CA SER A 361 3.98 2.87 -7.04
C SER A 361 5.04 1.96 -6.43
N TYR A 362 6.00 1.55 -7.26
CA TYR A 362 7.08 0.61 -6.94
C TYR A 362 8.44 1.29 -7.16
N GLU A 363 9.52 0.56 -6.88
CA GLU A 363 10.87 1.10 -7.01
C GLU A 363 11.22 1.51 -8.46
N ASP A 364 10.68 0.80 -9.46
CA ASP A 364 11.03 0.96 -10.87
C ASP A 364 9.84 1.18 -11.81
N SER A 365 8.62 1.12 -11.31
CA SER A 365 7.39 1.24 -12.11
C SER A 365 6.20 1.67 -11.24
N GLY A 366 5.05 1.88 -11.85
CA GLY A 366 3.82 2.16 -11.15
C GLY A 366 2.59 1.87 -11.98
N LEU A 367 1.42 1.83 -11.32
CA LEU A 367 0.13 1.54 -11.92
C LEU A 367 -0.94 2.45 -11.32
N LEU A 368 -1.57 3.26 -12.16
CA LEU A 368 -2.74 4.06 -11.80
C LEU A 368 -4.00 3.31 -12.26
N CYS A 369 -4.86 2.93 -11.33
CA CYS A 369 -6.03 2.11 -11.59
C CYS A 369 -7.31 2.79 -11.16
N ILE A 370 -8.42 2.49 -11.84
CA ILE A 370 -9.77 2.76 -11.37
C ILE A 370 -10.51 1.43 -11.29
N HIS A 371 -10.99 1.11 -10.10
CA HIS A 371 -11.94 0.03 -9.84
C HIS A 371 -13.34 0.59 -9.88
N ALA A 372 -14.25 -0.06 -10.60
CA ALA A 372 -15.66 0.27 -10.61
C ALA A 372 -16.52 -1.00 -10.56
N SER A 373 -17.69 -0.88 -9.94
CA SER A 373 -18.66 -1.98 -9.85
C SER A 373 -20.09 -1.51 -10.11
N ALA A 374 -20.82 -2.34 -10.82
CA ALA A 374 -22.20 -2.06 -11.21
C ALA A 374 -22.95 -3.36 -11.57
N ASP A 375 -24.27 -3.23 -11.86
CA ASP A 375 -25.06 -4.32 -12.42
C ASP A 375 -24.42 -4.83 -13.73
N PRO A 376 -24.31 -6.15 -13.93
CA PRO A 376 -23.72 -6.75 -15.14
C PRO A 376 -24.32 -6.26 -16.46
N ARG A 377 -25.61 -5.90 -16.47
CA ARG A 377 -26.30 -5.37 -17.65
C ARG A 377 -25.75 -4.05 -18.13
N GLN A 378 -25.13 -3.28 -17.24
CA GLN A 378 -24.58 -1.95 -17.50
C GLN A 378 -23.04 -1.95 -17.66
N LEU A 379 -22.43 -3.14 -17.73
CA LEU A 379 -20.98 -3.30 -17.84
C LEU A 379 -20.37 -2.45 -18.97
N ARG A 380 -21.00 -2.45 -20.15
CA ARG A 380 -20.50 -1.69 -21.29
C ARG A 380 -20.48 -0.18 -21.00
N GLU A 381 -21.58 0.35 -20.47
CA GLU A 381 -21.70 1.75 -20.14
C GLU A 381 -20.71 2.16 -19.03
N MET A 382 -20.54 1.29 -18.02
CA MET A 382 -19.54 1.48 -16.96
C MET A 382 -18.12 1.62 -17.54
N VAL A 383 -17.70 0.73 -18.43
CA VAL A 383 -16.39 0.82 -19.11
C VAL A 383 -16.25 2.12 -19.87
N GLU A 384 -17.30 2.53 -20.58
CA GLU A 384 -17.30 3.79 -21.35
C GLU A 384 -17.15 5.02 -20.48
N ILE A 385 -17.85 5.06 -19.34
CA ILE A 385 -17.79 6.17 -18.39
C ILE A 385 -16.39 6.26 -17.76
N ILE A 386 -15.87 5.14 -17.23
CA ILE A 386 -14.55 5.14 -16.59
C ILE A 386 -13.44 5.50 -17.58
N THR A 387 -13.50 4.97 -18.79
CA THR A 387 -12.55 5.34 -19.84
C THR A 387 -12.61 6.84 -20.18
N ARG A 388 -13.81 7.42 -20.22
CA ARG A 388 -14.00 8.85 -20.45
C ARG A 388 -13.37 9.69 -19.35
N GLU A 389 -13.50 9.29 -18.08
CA GLU A 389 -12.89 9.99 -16.95
C GLU A 389 -11.35 9.95 -17.03
N PHE A 390 -10.75 8.82 -17.42
CA PHE A 390 -9.30 8.75 -17.68
C PHE A 390 -8.86 9.72 -18.79
N ILE A 391 -9.61 9.77 -19.90
CA ILE A 391 -9.29 10.69 -21.02
C ILE A 391 -9.43 12.15 -20.56
N GLN A 392 -10.48 12.47 -19.84
CA GLN A 392 -10.72 13.83 -19.34
C GLN A 392 -9.66 14.26 -18.33
N MET A 393 -9.09 13.30 -17.57
CA MET A 393 -8.02 13.60 -16.62
C MET A 393 -6.70 14.00 -17.30
N ALA A 394 -6.46 13.56 -18.53
CA ALA A 394 -5.33 14.01 -19.35
C ALA A 394 -5.51 15.46 -19.86
N GLY A 395 -6.70 16.03 -19.71
CA GLY A 395 -6.97 17.46 -19.97
C GLY A 395 -6.39 18.36 -18.88
N THR A 396 -6.51 19.67 -19.05
CA THR A 396 -6.08 20.65 -18.03
C THR A 396 -7.11 20.69 -16.90
N PRO A 397 -6.73 20.32 -15.66
CA PRO A 397 -7.64 20.42 -14.51
C PRO A 397 -7.95 21.88 -14.16
N GLY A 398 -9.11 22.11 -13.52
CA GLY A 398 -9.45 23.42 -12.99
C GLY A 398 -8.55 23.79 -11.80
N GLU A 399 -8.18 25.04 -11.68
CA GLU A 399 -7.30 25.53 -10.62
C GLU A 399 -7.87 25.25 -9.20
N MET A 400 -9.15 25.53 -9.00
CA MET A 400 -9.82 25.24 -7.71
C MET A 400 -9.87 23.74 -7.38
N GLU A 401 -10.03 22.90 -8.39
CA GLU A 401 -10.01 21.44 -8.22
C GLU A 401 -8.62 20.97 -7.81
N LEU A 402 -7.60 21.49 -8.47
CA LEU A 402 -6.21 21.19 -8.19
C LEU A 402 -5.80 21.59 -6.76
N GLU A 403 -6.10 22.82 -6.35
CA GLU A 403 -5.76 23.30 -5.00
C GLU A 403 -6.50 22.52 -3.91
N ARG A 404 -7.73 22.12 -4.17
CA ARG A 404 -8.47 21.23 -3.26
C ARG A 404 -7.78 19.87 -3.13
N ALA A 405 -7.34 19.26 -4.23
CA ALA A 405 -6.65 17.98 -4.23
C ALA A 405 -5.29 18.06 -3.51
N LYS A 406 -4.52 19.12 -3.74
CA LYS A 406 -3.26 19.38 -3.02
C LYS A 406 -3.49 19.53 -1.50
N THR A 407 -4.51 20.28 -1.11
CA THR A 407 -4.85 20.47 0.31
C THR A 407 -5.29 19.16 0.94
N GLN A 408 -6.09 18.36 0.25
CA GLN A 408 -6.53 17.04 0.69
C GLN A 408 -5.36 16.08 0.85
N LEU A 409 -4.43 16.03 -0.12
CA LEU A 409 -3.24 15.18 -0.05
C LEU A 409 -2.35 15.56 1.14
N LYS A 410 -2.09 16.87 1.36
CA LYS A 410 -1.33 17.35 2.51
C LYS A 410 -2.00 16.98 3.83
N SER A 411 -3.30 17.18 3.94
CA SER A 411 -4.06 16.84 5.16
C SER A 411 -4.01 15.34 5.46
N MET A 412 -4.19 14.51 4.43
CA MET A 412 -4.12 13.06 4.59
C MET A 412 -2.72 12.58 4.99
N LEU A 413 -1.67 13.15 4.38
CA LEU A 413 -0.29 12.86 4.74
C LEU A 413 -0.03 13.18 6.22
N MET A 414 -0.40 14.38 6.68
CA MET A 414 -0.18 14.80 8.05
C MET A 414 -0.97 13.97 9.07
N MET A 415 -2.25 13.67 8.78
CA MET A 415 -3.07 12.81 9.65
C MET A 415 -2.51 11.39 9.77
N ASN A 416 -2.05 10.80 8.68
CA ASN A 416 -1.47 9.46 8.69
C ASN A 416 -0.17 9.41 9.51
N LEU A 417 0.66 10.45 9.45
CA LEU A 417 1.93 10.54 10.17
C LEU A 417 1.77 10.86 11.67
N GLU A 418 0.55 10.99 12.20
CA GLU A 418 0.31 11.02 13.64
C GLU A 418 0.54 9.67 14.31
N SER A 419 0.26 8.58 13.61
CA SER A 419 0.43 7.21 14.08
C SER A 419 1.90 6.76 14.00
N ARG A 420 2.45 6.24 15.13
CA ARG A 420 3.84 5.73 15.16
C ARG A 420 4.11 4.61 14.18
N PRO A 421 3.26 3.60 14.04
CA PRO A 421 3.46 2.54 13.04
C PRO A 421 3.55 3.09 11.61
N VAL A 422 2.75 4.09 11.27
CA VAL A 422 2.80 4.72 9.94
C VAL A 422 4.07 5.55 9.74
N VAL A 423 4.51 6.29 10.77
CA VAL A 423 5.81 6.99 10.72
C VAL A 423 6.96 6.00 10.58
N PHE A 424 6.89 4.87 11.29
CA PHE A 424 7.89 3.80 11.17
C PHE A 424 7.95 3.26 9.73
N GLU A 425 6.82 2.95 9.13
CA GLU A 425 6.74 2.50 7.75
C GLU A 425 7.30 3.55 6.78
N ASP A 426 6.94 4.82 6.95
CA ASP A 426 7.42 5.93 6.13
C ASP A 426 8.95 6.08 6.22
N VAL A 427 9.51 6.10 7.44
CA VAL A 427 10.98 6.15 7.66
C VAL A 427 11.65 4.95 7.02
N GLY A 428 11.15 3.75 7.30
CA GLY A 428 11.75 2.51 6.84
C GLY A 428 11.77 2.39 5.32
N ARG A 429 10.64 2.64 4.66
CA ARG A 429 10.52 2.55 3.19
C ARG A 429 11.39 3.58 2.49
N GLN A 430 11.36 4.84 2.92
CA GLN A 430 12.18 5.89 2.29
C GLN A 430 13.68 5.61 2.46
N VAL A 431 14.13 5.21 3.66
CA VAL A 431 15.54 4.89 3.90
C VAL A 431 15.95 3.62 3.16
N LEU A 432 15.06 2.62 3.04
CA LEU A 432 15.35 1.39 2.29
C LEU A 432 15.60 1.69 0.81
N SER A 433 14.78 2.52 0.21
CA SER A 433 14.82 2.82 -1.23
C SER A 433 15.84 3.89 -1.61
N THR A 434 15.92 4.99 -0.83
CA THR A 434 16.72 6.17 -1.19
C THR A 434 17.95 6.41 -0.31
N GLY A 435 18.06 5.70 0.82
CA GLY A 435 19.07 5.98 1.85
C GLY A 435 18.83 7.27 2.64
N LYS A 436 17.75 8.00 2.36
CA LYS A 436 17.39 9.29 2.99
C LYS A 436 15.91 9.31 3.30
N ARG A 437 15.47 10.29 4.07
CA ARG A 437 14.05 10.56 4.31
C ARG A 437 13.73 12.01 3.97
N LYS A 438 12.70 12.22 3.18
CA LYS A 438 12.05 13.52 3.00
C LYS A 438 11.09 13.73 4.18
N LEU A 439 11.25 14.84 4.88
CA LEU A 439 10.42 15.16 6.04
C LEU A 439 9.00 15.58 5.60
N PRO A 440 7.98 15.45 6.48
CA PRO A 440 6.60 15.78 6.13
C PRO A 440 6.43 17.22 5.60
N HIS A 441 7.15 18.19 6.14
CA HIS A 441 7.08 19.58 5.67
C HIS A 441 7.73 19.76 4.29
N GLU A 442 8.77 18.99 3.95
CA GLU A 442 9.40 18.99 2.62
C GLU A 442 8.43 18.38 1.59
N LEU A 443 7.75 17.27 1.94
CA LEU A 443 6.72 16.69 1.09
C LEU A 443 5.56 17.66 0.88
N CYS A 444 5.11 18.36 1.93
CA CYS A 444 4.08 19.40 1.80
C CYS A 444 4.51 20.57 0.91
N ALA A 445 5.79 20.96 0.95
CA ALA A 445 6.35 21.97 0.05
C ALA A 445 6.33 21.47 -1.40
N LEU A 446 6.82 20.26 -1.67
CA LEU A 446 6.78 19.63 -3.00
C LEU A 446 5.34 19.53 -3.54
N ILE A 447 4.35 19.17 -2.71
CA ILE A 447 2.94 19.13 -3.12
C ILE A 447 2.44 20.55 -3.45
N SER A 448 2.85 21.57 -2.69
CA SER A 448 2.44 22.97 -2.97
C SER A 448 3.07 23.49 -4.26
N GLU A 449 4.33 23.19 -4.47
CA GLU A 449 5.13 23.59 -5.62
C GLU A 449 4.89 22.72 -6.87
N SER A 450 4.22 21.55 -6.70
CA SER A 450 3.89 20.67 -7.82
C SER A 450 3.08 21.46 -8.85
N GLY A 451 3.74 21.93 -9.84
CA GLY A 451 3.45 22.69 -11.06
C GLY A 451 2.04 23.22 -11.34
N SER A 452 1.93 23.85 -12.49
CA SER A 452 0.65 24.31 -13.07
C SER A 452 -0.28 23.11 -13.37
N PRO A 453 -1.58 23.35 -13.57
CA PRO A 453 -2.52 22.31 -14.02
C PRO A 453 -2.04 21.53 -15.24
N GLU A 454 -1.31 22.18 -16.13
CA GLU A 454 -0.75 21.58 -17.34
C GLU A 454 0.40 20.60 -17.03
N HIS A 455 1.24 20.93 -16.06
CA HIS A 455 2.36 20.08 -15.62
C HIS A 455 1.84 18.81 -14.95
N ILE A 456 0.82 18.91 -14.10
CA ILE A 456 0.23 17.76 -13.41
C ILE A 456 -0.45 16.80 -14.38
N ALA A 457 -1.09 17.29 -15.44
CA ALA A 457 -1.70 16.46 -16.47
C ALA A 457 -0.67 15.88 -17.48
N SER A 458 0.56 16.41 -17.51
CA SER A 458 1.60 16.03 -18.49
C SER A 458 1.94 14.53 -18.48
N PRO A 459 2.17 13.88 -17.33
CA PRO A 459 2.49 12.45 -17.30
C PRO A 459 1.40 11.57 -17.93
N LEU A 460 0.14 11.89 -17.65
CA LEU A 460 -1.00 11.17 -18.25
C LEU A 460 -1.14 11.44 -19.75
N ARG A 461 -0.81 12.65 -20.22
CA ARG A 461 -0.82 12.94 -21.67
C ARG A 461 0.18 12.06 -22.42
N CYS A 462 1.35 11.79 -21.85
CA CYS A 462 2.31 10.86 -22.43
C CYS A 462 1.75 9.44 -22.51
N CYS A 463 1.09 8.97 -21.46
CA CYS A 463 0.43 7.66 -21.43
C CYS A 463 -0.77 7.59 -22.39
N ALA A 464 -1.62 8.61 -22.41
CA ALA A 464 -2.80 8.71 -23.28
C ALA A 464 -2.47 8.94 -24.77
N ALA A 465 -1.33 9.55 -25.08
CA ALA A 465 -0.90 9.81 -26.46
C ALA A 465 -0.46 8.54 -27.22
N SER A 466 -0.34 7.40 -26.56
CA SER A 466 -0.05 6.14 -27.23
C SER A 466 -1.14 5.83 -28.26
N ARG A 467 -0.73 5.46 -29.50
CA ARG A 467 -1.62 5.31 -30.68
C ARG A 467 -2.82 4.36 -30.47
N ARG A 468 -2.81 3.50 -29.48
CA ARG A 468 -3.88 2.51 -29.21
C ARG A 468 -5.11 3.08 -28.53
N TRP A 469 -4.99 4.15 -27.72
CA TRP A 469 -6.15 4.87 -27.17
C TRP A 469 -6.98 5.53 -28.27
N ARG A 470 -6.31 6.12 -29.26
CA ARG A 470 -6.97 6.73 -30.44
C ARG A 470 -7.65 5.70 -31.34
N HIS A 471 -7.16 4.48 -31.39
CA HIS A 471 -7.78 3.43 -32.21
C HIS A 471 -9.11 2.93 -31.61
N TRP A 472 -9.28 3.04 -30.30
CA TRP A 472 -10.54 2.69 -29.63
C TRP A 472 -11.64 3.73 -29.84
N GLU A 473 -11.31 5.01 -29.88
CA GLU A 473 -12.24 6.09 -30.26
C GLU A 473 -12.67 6.00 -31.72
N THR A 474 -11.75 5.68 -32.64
CA THR A 474 -12.05 5.60 -34.08
C THR A 474 -12.80 4.33 -34.47
N SER A 475 -12.72 3.24 -33.69
CA SER A 475 -13.52 2.03 -33.98
C SER A 475 -15.01 2.17 -33.68
N ARG A 476 -15.44 3.26 -33.03
CA ARG A 476 -16.87 3.59 -32.81
C ARG A 476 -17.58 4.20 -34.02
N SER A 477 -16.85 4.72 -35.00
CA SER A 477 -17.42 5.43 -36.14
C SER A 477 -17.62 4.56 -37.39
N CYS A 478 -17.36 3.25 -37.34
CA CYS A 478 -17.67 2.32 -38.44
C CYS A 478 -19.00 1.61 -38.18
N PRO A 479 -20.03 1.84 -39.02
CA PRO A 479 -21.20 0.97 -39.08
C PRO A 479 -20.80 -0.43 -39.56
N PRO A 480 -21.55 -1.50 -39.24
CA PRO A 480 -21.24 -2.84 -39.70
C PRO A 480 -21.44 -2.91 -41.20
N SER A 481 -20.38 -2.78 -41.98
CA SER A 481 -20.39 -3.04 -43.41
C SER A 481 -19.75 -4.39 -43.71
N ASN A 482 -20.54 -5.21 -44.31
CA ASN A 482 -20.19 -6.42 -45.01
C ASN A 482 -18.99 -6.23 -45.96
N THR A 483 -18.17 -7.29 -45.99
CA THR A 483 -17.38 -7.81 -47.13
C THR A 483 -16.15 -7.06 -47.63
N SER A 484 -15.09 -7.86 -47.71
CA SER A 484 -14.06 -7.97 -48.73
C SER A 484 -12.95 -6.93 -48.87
N ARG A 485 -11.75 -7.44 -48.56
CA ARG A 485 -10.46 -7.34 -49.29
C ARG A 485 -9.80 -5.99 -49.61
N LEU A 486 -8.53 -5.97 -49.21
CA LEU A 486 -7.32 -5.41 -49.84
C LEU A 486 -6.85 -3.99 -49.47
N PRO A 487 -5.61 -3.59 -49.78
CA PRO A 487 -4.44 -3.63 -48.90
C PRO A 487 -3.86 -2.22 -48.63
N CYS A 488 -2.97 -2.13 -47.65
CA CYS A 488 -2.17 -0.92 -47.36
C CYS A 488 -1.29 -0.47 -48.51
N PRO A 489 -1.07 0.85 -48.66
CA PRO A 489 0.25 1.31 -49.04
C PRO A 489 0.89 2.22 -47.97
N ALA A 490 2.16 1.93 -47.78
CA ALA A 490 3.09 2.76 -46.99
C ALA A 490 3.29 4.14 -47.64
N ARG A 491 3.36 5.21 -46.85
CA ARG A 491 4.24 6.34 -47.12
C ARG A 491 4.69 7.05 -45.84
N MET A 492 5.98 7.24 -45.78
CA MET A 492 6.75 7.97 -44.78
C MET A 492 6.44 9.49 -44.84
N GLY A 493 6.45 10.11 -43.69
CA GLY A 493 6.50 11.56 -43.55
C GLY A 493 7.13 11.90 -42.19
N ALA A 494 8.36 12.42 -42.24
CA ALA A 494 9.18 12.80 -41.11
C ALA A 494 8.61 13.96 -40.33
N CYS A 495 8.53 13.87 -39.01
CA CYS A 495 8.47 15.03 -38.11
C CYS A 495 9.69 15.01 -37.18
N ARG A 496 10.35 16.15 -37.16
CA ARG A 496 11.58 16.41 -36.36
C ARG A 496 11.24 16.46 -34.88
N ALA A 497 12.09 15.84 -34.08
CA ALA A 497 12.10 15.93 -32.62
C ALA A 497 12.81 17.22 -32.15
N PRO A 498 12.40 17.79 -31.01
CA PRO A 498 13.26 18.71 -30.26
C PRO A 498 14.23 17.93 -29.38
N THR A 499 15.42 18.47 -29.32
CA THR A 499 16.66 17.97 -28.74
C THR A 499 16.66 17.92 -27.21
N ALA A 500 17.37 16.91 -26.72
CA ALA A 500 18.18 16.83 -25.51
C ALA A 500 17.50 16.50 -24.16
N CYS A 501 17.55 15.22 -23.84
CA CYS A 501 17.92 14.73 -22.51
C CYS A 501 18.90 13.55 -22.69
N SER A 502 20.07 13.70 -22.14
CA SER A 502 21.16 12.70 -22.13
C SER A 502 20.85 11.58 -21.13
N GLY A 503 20.65 10.37 -21.62
CA GLY A 503 20.50 9.20 -20.77
C GLY A 503 20.23 7.94 -21.57
N ARG A 504 21.18 7.05 -21.63
CA ARG A 504 21.21 5.63 -22.09
C ARG A 504 20.25 5.19 -23.21
N PRO A 505 20.67 4.44 -24.19
CA PRO A 505 19.81 3.98 -25.27
C PRO A 505 18.80 2.96 -24.73
N ARG A 506 17.55 3.39 -24.55
CA ARG A 506 16.39 2.49 -24.41
C ARG A 506 16.01 2.04 -25.81
N GLY A 507 15.85 0.73 -25.99
CA GLY A 507 15.23 0.21 -27.19
C GLY A 507 13.85 0.85 -27.47
N PRO A 508 13.31 0.75 -28.70
CA PRO A 508 12.06 1.40 -29.04
C PRO A 508 10.95 0.93 -28.07
N PRO A 509 10.20 1.86 -27.45
CA PRO A 509 9.14 1.48 -26.51
C PRO A 509 8.08 0.68 -27.25
N LEU A 510 7.79 -0.52 -26.74
CA LEU A 510 6.65 -1.31 -27.16
C LEU A 510 5.35 -0.49 -26.93
N PRO A 511 4.36 -0.60 -27.80
CA PRO A 511 3.12 0.16 -27.69
C PRO A 511 2.38 -0.22 -26.39
N ARG A 512 2.22 0.75 -25.50
CA ARG A 512 1.56 0.62 -24.20
C ARG A 512 0.05 0.47 -24.40
N THR A 513 -0.51 -0.64 -23.98
CA THR A 513 -1.96 -0.89 -23.99
C THR A 513 -2.54 -0.73 -22.58
N PRO A 514 -3.75 -0.16 -22.44
CA PRO A 514 -4.43 -0.17 -21.15
C PRO A 514 -4.68 -1.60 -20.70
N THR A 515 -4.51 -1.83 -19.40
CA THR A 515 -4.83 -3.10 -18.77
C THR A 515 -6.27 -3.04 -18.28
N THR A 516 -7.10 -4.02 -18.70
CA THR A 516 -8.51 -4.05 -18.32
C THR A 516 -8.83 -5.43 -17.78
N ILE A 517 -9.52 -5.49 -16.67
CA ILE A 517 -10.00 -6.70 -16.04
C ILE A 517 -11.51 -6.64 -15.96
N TYR A 518 -12.16 -7.73 -16.37
CA TYR A 518 -13.59 -7.94 -16.19
C TYR A 518 -13.79 -9.13 -15.26
N VAL A 519 -14.62 -8.96 -14.25
CA VAL A 519 -15.16 -10.06 -13.46
C VAL A 519 -16.66 -10.04 -13.70
N HIS A 520 -17.16 -11.09 -14.32
CA HIS A 520 -18.57 -11.23 -14.68
C HIS A 520 -19.11 -12.52 -14.08
N LYS A 521 -20.32 -12.44 -13.56
CA LYS A 521 -21.14 -13.61 -13.23
C LYS A 521 -22.13 -13.86 -14.36
N PRO A 522 -22.36 -15.12 -14.79
CA PRO A 522 -23.41 -15.43 -15.77
C PRO A 522 -24.81 -15.18 -15.23
#